data_fb58061fc91e8f9b36e1983c983d3f44
#
_entry.id   fb58061fc91e8f9b36e1983c983d3f44
#
_cell.length_a   1.000
_cell.length_b   1.000
_cell.length_c   1.000
_cell.angle_alpha   90.00
_cell.angle_beta   90.00
_cell.angle_gamma   90.00
#
_symmetry.space_group_name_H-M   'P 1'
#
loop_
_entity.id
_entity.type
_entity.pdbx_description
1 polymer ?
#
loop_
_entity_poly.entity_id
_entity_poly.type
_entity_poly.pdbx_seq_one_letter_code
_entity_poly.pdbx_strand_id
1 'polypeptide(L)'
;VKITFEQQWLEHDYNPFILFSSSGKIISLNTEAQFLLGCVSNNELFELATSYASLSFGFKTTFIELEFGRYKFFGLTVGYDDEEEIGLKLYKMPSFKINNPRPSGELTNIYSLVDLCISSNSISSPITYVKEFDPTIPEIVINSNMFIKLLNKIYLCFQENESINTKIYYRVGEHIKFEDKKYSLFSIEVSAENINHEKSKELEILTTNSNFYIDVKKR
;
A
#
# COMPACT_ATOMS: atom_id res chain seq x y z
N VAL A 1 16.10 15.53 16.35
CA VAL A 1 15.23 16.62 15.91
C VAL A 1 13.80 16.20 16.20
N LYS A 2 13.03 17.03 16.95
CA LYS A 2 11.62 16.71 17.26
C LYS A 2 10.80 17.00 16.02
N ILE A 3 10.20 15.97 15.44
CA ILE A 3 9.30 16.08 14.28
C ILE A 3 8.07 16.89 14.70
N THR A 4 7.67 17.89 13.90
CA THR A 4 6.47 18.69 14.17
C THR A 4 5.20 17.89 13.89
N PHE A 5 4.05 18.38 14.39
CA PHE A 5 2.77 17.70 14.12
C PHE A 5 2.42 17.72 12.63
N GLU A 6 2.75 18.81 11.93
CA GLU A 6 2.54 18.92 10.48
C GLU A 6 3.38 17.91 9.70
N GLN A 7 4.64 17.71 10.10
CA GLN A 7 5.51 16.70 9.50
C GLN A 7 4.99 15.29 9.77
N GLN A 8 4.47 15.02 10.99
CA GLN A 8 3.82 13.74 11.28
C GLN A 8 2.58 13.54 10.41
N TRP A 9 1.78 14.59 10.21
CA TRP A 9 0.59 14.51 9.35
C TRP A 9 0.96 14.16 7.91
N LEU A 10 1.99 14.80 7.34
CA LEU A 10 2.47 14.51 6.00
C LEU A 10 3.02 13.09 5.89
N GLU A 11 3.76 12.61 6.91
CA GLU A 11 4.30 11.24 6.92
C GLU A 11 3.19 10.18 6.91
N HIS A 12 2.08 10.42 7.61
CA HIS A 12 0.94 9.51 7.66
C HIS A 12 -0.13 9.77 6.59
N ASP A 13 0.08 10.72 5.68
CA ASP A 13 -0.83 10.94 4.55
C ASP A 13 -0.80 9.73 3.61
N TYR A 14 -1.98 9.27 3.21
CA TYR A 14 -2.14 8.21 2.20
C TYR A 14 -1.65 8.62 0.80
N ASN A 15 -1.52 9.92 0.56
CA ASN A 15 -1.08 10.49 -0.70
C ASN A 15 0.43 10.71 -0.70
N PRO A 16 1.15 10.34 -1.78
CA PRO A 16 2.56 10.66 -1.93
C PRO A 16 2.81 12.18 -1.85
N PHE A 17 3.76 12.56 -1.02
CA PHE A 17 4.25 13.93 -0.89
C PHE A 17 5.77 13.95 -1.04
N ILE A 18 6.28 14.87 -1.89
CA ILE A 18 7.70 15.07 -2.14
C ILE A 18 8.01 16.55 -2.12
N LEU A 19 9.06 16.94 -1.43
CA LEU A 19 9.64 18.27 -1.48
C LEU A 19 10.96 18.20 -2.23
N PHE A 20 11.09 18.97 -3.29
CA PHE A 20 12.29 19.10 -4.11
C PHE A 20 12.98 20.44 -3.89
N SER A 21 14.29 20.48 -4.04
CA SER A 21 15.01 21.72 -4.26
C SER A 21 14.80 22.24 -5.69
N SER A 22 15.16 23.47 -5.95
CA SER A 22 15.16 24.08 -7.31
C SER A 22 15.96 23.30 -8.35
N SER A 23 16.94 22.51 -7.90
CA SER A 23 17.73 21.62 -8.78
C SER A 23 17.12 20.24 -9.01
N GLY A 24 15.92 19.96 -8.49
CA GLY A 24 15.24 18.68 -8.59
C GLY A 24 15.75 17.60 -7.64
N LYS A 25 16.55 17.98 -6.64
CA LYS A 25 17.00 17.04 -5.60
C LYS A 25 15.93 16.91 -4.52
N ILE A 26 15.62 15.69 -4.10
CA ILE A 26 14.67 15.44 -3.01
C ILE A 26 15.24 15.97 -1.69
N ILE A 27 14.48 16.84 -1.02
CA ILE A 27 14.76 17.36 0.32
C ILE A 27 14.04 16.51 1.37
N SER A 28 12.76 16.23 1.16
CA SER A 28 11.96 15.36 2.02
C SER A 28 10.87 14.66 1.24
N LEU A 29 10.38 13.55 1.77
CA LEU A 29 9.28 12.78 1.20
C LEU A 29 8.63 11.93 2.30
N ASN A 30 7.38 11.54 2.11
CA ASN A 30 6.70 10.61 2.99
C ASN A 30 6.85 9.14 2.52
N THR A 31 6.43 8.20 3.37
CA THR A 31 6.51 6.76 3.08
C THR A 31 5.81 6.37 1.77
N GLU A 32 4.65 6.97 1.45
CA GLU A 32 3.94 6.67 0.19
C GLU A 32 4.72 7.14 -1.06
N ALA A 33 5.45 8.25 -0.95
CA ALA A 33 6.33 8.72 -2.02
C ALA A 33 7.57 7.82 -2.19
N GLN A 34 8.12 7.25 -1.11
CA GLN A 34 9.20 6.26 -1.23
C GLN A 34 8.78 5.06 -2.06
N PHE A 35 7.57 4.53 -1.83
CA PHE A 35 7.05 3.44 -2.63
C PHE A 35 6.80 3.84 -4.09
N LEU A 36 6.34 5.06 -4.34
CA LEU A 36 6.14 5.57 -5.69
C LEU A 36 7.45 5.65 -6.48
N LEU A 37 8.55 6.06 -5.85
CA LEU A 37 9.89 6.10 -6.45
C LEU A 37 10.42 4.72 -6.86
N GLY A 38 9.83 3.64 -6.39
CA GLY A 38 10.06 2.29 -6.91
C GLY A 38 9.48 2.04 -8.31
N CYS A 39 8.59 2.91 -8.81
CA CYS A 39 7.88 2.76 -10.08
C CYS A 39 8.15 3.91 -11.06
N VAL A 40 8.58 5.07 -10.58
CA VAL A 40 8.82 6.28 -11.37
C VAL A 40 10.11 6.96 -10.92
N SER A 41 10.82 7.56 -11.85
CA SER A 41 12.09 8.23 -11.54
C SER A 41 11.87 9.58 -10.85
N ASN A 42 12.86 9.99 -10.04
CA ASN A 42 12.90 11.31 -9.42
C ASN A 42 12.73 12.45 -10.46
N ASN A 43 13.41 12.34 -11.59
CA ASN A 43 13.38 13.36 -12.64
C ASN A 43 11.98 13.51 -13.25
N GLU A 44 11.27 12.40 -13.51
CA GLU A 44 9.90 12.45 -14.04
C GLU A 44 8.94 13.14 -13.06
N LEU A 45 9.08 12.89 -11.75
CA LEU A 45 8.25 13.56 -10.75
C LEU A 45 8.60 15.04 -10.59
N PHE A 46 9.87 15.41 -10.73
CA PHE A 46 10.30 16.80 -10.72
C PHE A 46 9.81 17.55 -11.97
N GLU A 47 9.92 16.95 -13.16
CA GLU A 47 9.37 17.50 -14.40
C GLU A 47 7.85 17.66 -14.33
N LEU A 48 7.16 16.70 -13.71
CA LEU A 48 5.73 16.81 -13.44
C LEU A 48 5.43 18.00 -12.53
N ALA A 49 6.16 18.15 -11.42
CA ALA A 49 5.98 19.27 -10.50
C ALA A 49 6.17 20.61 -11.20
N THR A 50 7.26 20.78 -11.96
CA THR A 50 7.56 22.02 -12.67
C THR A 50 6.56 22.33 -13.79
N SER A 51 6.08 21.29 -14.50
CA SER A 51 5.09 21.44 -15.58
C SER A 51 3.71 21.91 -15.08
N TYR A 52 3.33 21.55 -13.87
CA TYR A 52 2.03 21.90 -13.29
C TYR A 52 2.12 23.02 -12.24
N ALA A 53 3.29 23.55 -11.99
CA ALA A 53 3.47 24.71 -11.11
C ALA A 53 2.66 25.92 -11.59
N SER A 54 2.31 26.80 -10.67
CA SER A 54 1.73 28.10 -11.01
C SER A 54 2.81 29.02 -11.59
N LEU A 55 2.41 29.99 -12.40
CA LEU A 55 3.32 31.05 -12.87
C LEU A 55 3.68 32.04 -11.75
N SER A 56 2.92 32.04 -10.67
CA SER A 56 3.16 32.85 -9.46
C SER A 56 3.34 31.92 -8.27
N PHE A 57 4.02 32.38 -7.23
CA PHE A 57 4.12 31.66 -5.97
C PHE A 57 2.76 31.24 -5.41
N GLY A 58 2.73 30.15 -4.68
CA GLY A 58 1.54 29.60 -4.05
C GLY A 58 1.27 28.16 -4.46
N PHE A 59 0.03 27.74 -4.24
CA PHE A 59 -0.41 26.36 -4.47
C PHE A 59 -1.40 26.28 -5.63
N LYS A 60 -1.20 25.30 -6.50
CA LYS A 60 -2.09 24.99 -7.60
C LYS A 60 -2.46 23.52 -7.61
N THR A 61 -3.75 23.26 -7.58
CA THR A 61 -4.29 21.88 -7.73
C THR A 61 -4.79 21.70 -9.15
N THR A 62 -4.39 20.58 -9.76
CA THR A 62 -4.83 20.17 -11.10
C THR A 62 -5.41 18.77 -11.02
N PHE A 63 -6.61 18.56 -11.56
CA PHE A 63 -7.23 17.25 -11.67
C PHE A 63 -6.87 16.66 -13.02
N ILE A 64 -6.15 15.55 -13.00
CA ILE A 64 -5.65 14.83 -14.16
C ILE A 64 -5.43 13.36 -13.79
N GLU A 65 -5.76 12.46 -14.70
CA GLU A 65 -5.45 11.05 -14.54
C GLU A 65 -3.97 10.80 -14.86
N LEU A 66 -3.25 10.21 -13.90
CA LEU A 66 -1.85 9.82 -14.04
C LEU A 66 -1.70 8.37 -13.61
N GLU A 67 -0.84 7.64 -14.33
CA GLU A 67 -0.49 6.27 -14.01
C GLU A 67 1.03 6.10 -13.95
N PHE A 68 1.53 5.61 -12.81
CA PHE A 68 2.93 5.23 -12.63
C PHE A 68 3.01 3.78 -12.16
N GLY A 69 3.30 2.88 -13.09
CA GLY A 69 3.25 1.45 -12.84
C GLY A 69 1.85 1.02 -12.41
N ARG A 70 1.68 0.65 -11.14
CA ARG A 70 0.39 0.25 -10.55
C ARG A 70 -0.38 1.40 -9.88
N TYR A 71 0.26 2.55 -9.68
CA TYR A 71 -0.34 3.69 -9.01
C TYR A 71 -1.16 4.52 -9.98
N LYS A 72 -2.42 4.76 -9.60
CA LYS A 72 -3.34 5.64 -10.32
C LYS A 72 -3.66 6.85 -9.46
N PHE A 73 -3.60 8.02 -10.07
CA PHE A 73 -3.87 9.29 -9.43
C PHE A 73 -4.96 10.04 -10.19
N PHE A 74 -5.78 10.79 -9.48
CA PHE A 74 -6.84 11.63 -10.07
C PHE A 74 -6.49 13.12 -10.05
N GLY A 75 -5.32 13.48 -9.60
CA GLY A 75 -4.88 14.86 -9.55
C GLY A 75 -3.59 15.04 -8.78
N LEU A 76 -3.11 16.27 -8.78
CA LEU A 76 -1.92 16.68 -8.05
C LEU A 76 -2.05 18.11 -7.54
N THR A 77 -1.33 18.43 -6.48
CA THR A 77 -1.07 19.80 -6.03
C THR A 77 0.41 20.07 -6.08
N VAL A 78 0.79 21.16 -6.71
CA VAL A 78 2.14 21.73 -6.67
C VAL A 78 2.09 23.01 -5.90
N GLY A 79 3.04 23.21 -5.00
CA GLY A 79 3.16 24.42 -4.19
C GLY A 79 4.61 24.85 -4.03
N TYR A 80 4.84 26.16 -4.09
CA TYR A 80 6.11 26.80 -3.78
C TYR A 80 5.86 28.22 -3.34
N ASP A 81 6.63 28.71 -2.39
CA ASP A 81 6.55 30.07 -1.84
C ASP A 81 7.82 30.89 -2.09
N ASP A 82 8.88 30.24 -2.55
CA ASP A 82 10.12 30.85 -3.00
C ASP A 82 10.70 30.07 -4.20
N GLU A 83 11.89 30.43 -4.65
CA GLU A 83 12.57 29.77 -5.76
C GLU A 83 13.43 28.57 -5.34
N GLU A 84 13.50 28.27 -4.03
CA GLU A 84 14.42 27.27 -3.50
C GLU A 84 13.78 25.87 -3.43
N GLU A 85 12.48 25.81 -3.11
CA GLU A 85 11.77 24.55 -2.87
C GLU A 85 10.45 24.47 -3.63
N ILE A 86 10.14 23.26 -4.15
CA ILE A 86 8.86 22.95 -4.78
C ILE A 86 8.27 21.65 -4.21
N GLY A 87 7.06 21.74 -3.69
CA GLY A 87 6.31 20.60 -3.16
C GLY A 87 5.39 19.99 -4.19
N LEU A 88 5.36 18.67 -4.27
CA LEU A 88 4.44 17.87 -5.08
C LEU A 88 3.64 16.93 -4.18
N LYS A 89 2.31 17.01 -4.25
CA LYS A 89 1.40 16.04 -3.65
C LYS A 89 0.54 15.41 -4.74
N LEU A 90 0.53 14.08 -4.82
CA LEU A 90 -0.29 13.33 -5.77
C LEU A 90 -1.51 12.74 -5.06
N TYR A 91 -2.69 12.91 -5.64
CA TYR A 91 -3.94 12.37 -5.10
C TYR A 91 -4.21 10.99 -5.63
N LYS A 92 -3.96 10.00 -4.79
CA LYS A 92 -4.05 8.58 -5.11
C LYS A 92 -5.50 8.14 -5.26
N MET A 93 -5.82 7.47 -6.37
CA MET A 93 -7.10 6.78 -6.49
C MET A 93 -7.17 5.66 -5.44
N PRO A 94 -8.29 5.53 -4.70
CA PRO A 94 -8.47 4.39 -3.83
C PRO A 94 -8.44 3.11 -4.68
N SER A 95 -7.51 2.23 -4.38
CA SER A 95 -7.39 0.94 -5.06
C SER A 95 -8.39 -0.10 -4.55
N PHE A 96 -9.14 0.24 -3.50
CA PHE A 96 -10.24 -0.57 -2.98
C PHE A 96 -11.60 0.07 -3.32
N LYS A 97 -12.60 -0.77 -3.57
CA LYS A 97 -13.96 -0.30 -3.78
C LYS A 97 -14.55 0.12 -2.43
N ILE A 98 -14.95 1.39 -2.30
CA ILE A 98 -15.61 1.92 -1.09
C ILE A 98 -16.96 1.20 -0.84
N ASN A 99 -17.60 0.71 -1.90
CA ASN A 99 -18.86 -0.03 -1.84
C ASN A 99 -18.62 -1.54 -1.97
N ASN A 100 -17.88 -2.13 -1.07
CA ASN A 100 -17.75 -3.58 -1.02
C ASN A 100 -19.04 -4.23 -0.54
N PRO A 101 -19.42 -5.40 -1.09
CA PRO A 101 -20.53 -6.17 -0.55
C PRO A 101 -20.22 -6.60 0.89
N ARG A 102 -21.27 -6.80 1.69
CA ARG A 102 -21.12 -7.30 3.06
C ARG A 102 -20.22 -8.54 3.06
N PRO A 103 -19.25 -8.64 4.01
CA PRO A 103 -18.44 -9.85 4.13
C PRO A 103 -19.32 -11.09 4.24
N SER A 104 -19.07 -12.05 3.36
CA SER A 104 -19.75 -13.35 3.37
C SER A 104 -18.76 -14.43 3.76
N GLY A 105 -19.21 -15.41 4.55
CA GLY A 105 -18.37 -16.49 5.01
C GLY A 105 -18.74 -16.92 6.41
N GLU A 106 -17.81 -17.59 7.07
CA GLU A 106 -17.94 -18.12 8.42
C GLU A 106 -17.07 -17.34 9.40
N LEU A 107 -17.49 -17.30 10.66
CA LEU A 107 -16.68 -16.75 11.73
C LEU A 107 -15.44 -17.64 11.92
N THR A 108 -14.27 -17.11 11.72
CA THR A 108 -13.04 -17.89 11.59
C THR A 108 -11.87 -17.19 12.28
N ASN A 109 -11.01 -18.01 12.89
CA ASN A 109 -9.74 -17.55 13.43
C ASN A 109 -8.71 -17.35 12.31
N ILE A 110 -8.28 -16.12 12.08
CA ILE A 110 -7.36 -15.78 10.99
C ILE A 110 -5.98 -16.42 11.16
N TYR A 111 -5.49 -16.58 12.39
CA TYR A 111 -4.19 -17.17 12.66
C TYR A 111 -4.17 -18.65 12.23
N SER A 112 -5.24 -19.38 12.50
CA SER A 112 -5.39 -20.79 12.09
C SER A 112 -5.35 -20.95 10.56
N LEU A 113 -5.97 -20.01 9.83
CA LEU A 113 -5.92 -20.03 8.36
C LEU A 113 -4.53 -19.73 7.82
N VAL A 114 -3.85 -18.73 8.42
CA VAL A 114 -2.47 -18.40 8.01
C VAL A 114 -1.51 -19.53 8.34
N ASP A 115 -1.63 -20.14 9.52
CA ASP A 115 -0.82 -21.29 9.93
C ASP A 115 -1.03 -22.50 9.02
N LEU A 116 -2.26 -22.75 8.59
CA LEU A 116 -2.58 -23.79 7.61
C LEU A 116 -1.87 -23.54 6.27
N CYS A 117 -1.91 -22.31 5.78
CA CYS A 117 -1.23 -21.93 4.52
C CYS A 117 0.30 -22.07 4.65
N ILE A 118 0.88 -21.60 5.75
CA ILE A 118 2.32 -21.73 6.01
C ILE A 118 2.71 -23.21 6.06
N SER A 119 1.98 -24.04 6.83
CA SER A 119 2.26 -25.46 6.96
C SER A 119 2.17 -26.18 5.62
N SER A 120 1.16 -25.86 4.81
CA SER A 120 1.01 -26.44 3.47
C SER A 120 2.18 -26.09 2.53
N ASN A 121 2.65 -24.84 2.56
CA ASN A 121 3.77 -24.40 1.73
C ASN A 121 5.13 -24.93 2.25
N SER A 122 5.29 -25.12 3.55
CA SER A 122 6.52 -25.65 4.16
C SER A 122 6.79 -27.11 3.81
N ILE A 123 5.78 -27.90 3.47
CA ILE A 123 5.94 -29.31 3.08
C ILE A 123 6.72 -29.43 1.76
N SER A 124 6.53 -28.50 0.86
CA SER A 124 7.07 -28.55 -0.51
C SER A 124 8.34 -27.72 -0.72
N SER A 125 8.80 -26.98 0.31
CA SER A 125 9.94 -26.07 0.18
C SER A 125 10.73 -25.93 1.49
N PRO A 126 12.07 -25.82 1.43
CA PRO A 126 12.92 -25.60 2.61
C PRO A 126 12.89 -24.17 3.16
N ILE A 127 11.90 -23.37 2.78
CA ILE A 127 11.78 -21.97 3.18
C ILE A 127 11.48 -21.85 4.67
N THR A 128 12.16 -20.94 5.36
CA THR A 128 11.88 -20.57 6.75
C THR A 128 10.78 -19.53 6.79
N TYR A 129 9.67 -19.82 7.51
CA TYR A 129 8.57 -18.87 7.71
C TYR A 129 8.69 -18.19 9.07
N VAL A 130 8.88 -16.87 9.07
CA VAL A 130 8.89 -16.03 10.27
C VAL A 130 7.48 -15.46 10.47
N LYS A 131 6.99 -15.46 11.71
CA LYS A 131 5.64 -15.04 12.07
C LYS A 131 5.68 -13.89 13.06
N GLU A 132 5.01 -12.79 12.74
CA GLU A 132 4.83 -11.63 13.60
C GLU A 132 3.34 -11.31 13.70
N PHE A 133 2.64 -11.92 14.64
CA PHE A 133 1.18 -11.81 14.75
C PHE A 133 0.78 -10.95 15.93
N ASP A 134 -0.02 -9.91 15.67
CA ASP A 134 -0.74 -9.17 16.71
C ASP A 134 -1.84 -10.09 17.30
N PRO A 135 -1.76 -10.50 18.56
CA PRO A 135 -2.68 -11.47 19.14
C PRO A 135 -4.09 -10.89 19.42
N THR A 136 -4.30 -9.62 19.17
CA THR A 136 -5.55 -8.93 19.56
C THR A 136 -6.64 -8.97 18.49
N ILE A 137 -6.36 -9.51 17.30
CA ILE A 137 -7.35 -9.62 16.22
C ILE A 137 -8.38 -10.72 16.59
N PRO A 138 -9.68 -10.38 16.72
CA PRO A 138 -10.71 -11.35 17.03
C PRO A 138 -10.99 -12.28 15.85
N GLU A 139 -11.86 -13.25 16.08
CA GLU A 139 -12.46 -14.01 14.97
C GLU A 139 -13.21 -13.09 14.01
N ILE A 140 -13.08 -13.35 12.73
CA ILE A 140 -13.63 -12.54 11.65
C ILE A 140 -14.53 -13.35 10.73
N VAL A 141 -15.50 -12.69 10.11
CA VAL A 141 -16.33 -13.32 9.07
C VAL A 141 -15.58 -13.27 7.74
N ILE A 142 -15.19 -14.43 7.23
CA ILE A 142 -14.35 -14.54 6.03
C ILE A 142 -14.71 -15.79 5.22
N ASN A 143 -14.57 -15.69 3.90
CA ASN A 143 -14.58 -16.87 3.04
C ASN A 143 -13.22 -17.56 3.11
N SER A 144 -13.13 -18.60 3.97
CA SER A 144 -11.88 -19.31 4.25
C SER A 144 -11.24 -19.93 3.01
N ASN A 145 -12.04 -20.50 2.12
CA ASN A 145 -11.52 -21.11 0.89
C ASN A 145 -10.88 -20.09 -0.05
N MET A 146 -11.52 -18.95 -0.20
CA MET A 146 -10.99 -17.86 -1.03
C MET A 146 -9.74 -17.27 -0.40
N PHE A 147 -9.74 -17.07 0.91
CA PHE A 147 -8.58 -16.57 1.65
C PHE A 147 -7.37 -17.51 1.52
N ILE A 148 -7.54 -18.82 1.75
CA ILE A 148 -6.48 -19.81 1.62
C ILE A 148 -5.91 -19.82 0.21
N LYS A 149 -6.79 -19.81 -0.81
CA LYS A 149 -6.36 -19.75 -2.21
C LYS A 149 -5.52 -18.51 -2.51
N LEU A 150 -5.96 -17.35 -2.00
CA LEU A 150 -5.27 -16.09 -2.18
C LEU A 150 -3.92 -16.07 -1.49
N LEU A 151 -3.87 -16.44 -0.20
CA LEU A 151 -2.63 -16.42 0.58
C LEU A 151 -1.61 -17.43 0.04
N ASN A 152 -2.03 -18.62 -0.39
CA ASN A 152 -1.14 -19.57 -1.05
C ASN A 152 -0.56 -19.00 -2.35
N LYS A 153 -1.35 -18.30 -3.16
CA LYS A 153 -0.83 -17.63 -4.35
C LYS A 153 0.14 -16.48 -4.01
N ILE A 154 -0.07 -15.78 -2.90
CA ILE A 154 0.89 -14.80 -2.41
C ILE A 154 2.21 -15.48 -2.04
N TYR A 155 2.19 -16.58 -1.28
CA TYR A 155 3.41 -17.33 -0.95
C TYR A 155 4.15 -17.84 -2.18
N LEU A 156 3.44 -18.24 -3.22
CA LEU A 156 4.05 -18.67 -4.50
C LEU A 156 4.87 -17.56 -5.17
N CYS A 157 4.56 -16.28 -4.90
CA CYS A 157 5.34 -15.17 -5.42
C CYS A 157 6.72 -15.02 -4.74
N PHE A 158 6.92 -15.67 -3.58
CA PHE A 158 8.12 -15.56 -2.76
C PHE A 158 8.91 -16.88 -2.65
N GLN A 159 8.58 -17.91 -3.43
CA GLN A 159 9.18 -19.25 -3.31
C GLN A 159 10.69 -19.33 -3.59
N GLU A 160 11.28 -18.30 -4.18
CA GLU A 160 12.71 -18.25 -4.51
C GLU A 160 13.57 -17.67 -3.36
N ASN A 161 12.97 -17.44 -2.19
CA ASN A 161 13.66 -16.87 -1.02
C ASN A 161 13.97 -17.96 0.02
N GLU A 162 14.99 -17.73 0.82
CA GLU A 162 15.34 -18.61 1.96
C GLU A 162 14.40 -18.40 3.15
N SER A 163 13.85 -17.19 3.28
CA SER A 163 12.97 -16.81 4.37
C SER A 163 11.83 -15.92 3.88
N ILE A 164 10.64 -16.16 4.43
CA ILE A 164 9.43 -15.35 4.19
C ILE A 164 8.91 -14.88 5.55
N ASN A 165 8.75 -13.57 5.72
CA ASN A 165 8.13 -12.99 6.90
C ASN A 165 6.63 -12.77 6.65
N THR A 166 5.79 -13.21 7.59
CA THR A 166 4.34 -12.99 7.59
C THR A 166 3.95 -12.24 8.85
N LYS A 167 3.44 -11.03 8.67
CA LYS A 167 3.01 -10.15 9.73
C LYS A 167 1.51 -9.92 9.68
N ILE A 168 0.83 -10.04 10.83
CA ILE A 168 -0.60 -9.73 10.97
C ILE A 168 -0.73 -8.62 12.00
N TYR A 169 -1.40 -7.53 11.65
CA TYR A 169 -1.56 -6.38 12.56
C TYR A 169 -2.80 -5.55 12.25
N TYR A 170 -3.33 -4.87 13.27
CA TYR A 170 -4.36 -3.86 13.10
C TYR A 170 -3.82 -2.61 12.42
N ARG A 171 -4.62 -2.05 11.54
CA ARG A 171 -4.39 -0.72 11.00
C ARG A 171 -5.04 0.30 11.94
N VAL A 172 -4.29 0.71 12.96
CA VAL A 172 -4.79 1.61 14.01
C VAL A 172 -5.25 2.94 13.38
N GLY A 173 -6.49 3.35 13.71
CA GLY A 173 -7.08 4.58 13.17
C GLY A 173 -7.76 4.43 11.81
N GLU A 174 -7.60 3.29 11.12
CA GLU A 174 -8.23 3.03 9.84
C GLU A 174 -9.48 2.15 10.00
N HIS A 175 -10.54 2.53 9.33
CA HIS A 175 -11.78 1.77 9.32
C HIS A 175 -12.57 2.00 8.02
N ILE A 176 -13.35 1.02 7.65
CA ILE A 176 -14.36 1.14 6.58
C ILE A 176 -15.74 1.28 7.22
N LYS A 177 -16.55 2.20 6.69
CA LYS A 177 -17.95 2.34 7.07
C LYS A 177 -18.81 1.50 6.13
N PHE A 178 -19.63 0.63 6.69
CA PHE A 178 -20.60 -0.17 5.97
C PHE A 178 -21.95 -0.15 6.72
N GLU A 179 -23.06 0.19 6.06
CA GLU A 179 -24.38 0.31 6.66
C GLU A 179 -24.36 1.08 8.01
N ASP A 180 -23.74 2.25 8.04
CA ASP A 180 -23.56 3.11 9.22
C ASP A 180 -22.72 2.53 10.38
N LYS A 181 -22.18 1.33 10.25
CA LYS A 181 -21.23 0.75 11.20
C LYS A 181 -19.79 0.90 10.74
N LYS A 182 -18.89 1.12 11.70
CA LYS A 182 -17.46 1.17 11.47
C LYS A 182 -16.86 -0.23 11.68
N TYR A 183 -16.03 -0.64 10.74
CA TYR A 183 -15.29 -1.90 10.78
C TYR A 183 -13.80 -1.60 10.73
N SER A 184 -13.08 -2.03 11.75
CA SER A 184 -11.62 -1.90 11.81
C SER A 184 -10.97 -2.72 10.71
N LEU A 185 -9.87 -2.22 10.18
CA LEU A 185 -9.05 -2.91 9.20
C LEU A 185 -7.89 -3.61 9.88
N PHE A 186 -7.51 -4.75 9.36
CA PHE A 186 -6.24 -5.38 9.65
C PHE A 186 -5.52 -5.73 8.35
N SER A 187 -4.21 -5.88 8.43
CA SER A 187 -3.38 -6.25 7.31
C SER A 187 -2.64 -7.54 7.57
N ILE A 188 -2.46 -8.32 6.51
CA ILE A 188 -1.52 -9.41 6.46
C ILE A 188 -0.45 -9.00 5.47
N GLU A 189 0.75 -8.78 5.97
CA GLU A 189 1.92 -8.44 5.16
C GLU A 189 2.76 -9.70 4.97
N VAL A 190 3.07 -10.04 3.73
CA VAL A 190 4.02 -11.09 3.37
C VAL A 190 5.20 -10.41 2.68
N SER A 191 6.39 -10.60 3.23
CA SER A 191 7.61 -9.95 2.73
C SER A 191 8.78 -10.92 2.69
N ALA A 192 9.66 -10.72 1.70
CA ALA A 192 10.94 -11.39 1.54
C ALA A 192 11.87 -10.51 0.70
N GLU A 193 13.12 -10.94 0.46
CA GLU A 193 14.11 -10.17 -0.31
C GLU A 193 13.69 -9.97 -1.76
N ASN A 194 13.13 -11.01 -2.39
CA ASN A 194 12.76 -11.01 -3.79
C ASN A 194 11.28 -11.38 -3.98
N ILE A 195 10.63 -10.77 -4.96
CA ILE A 195 9.27 -11.09 -5.39
C ILE A 195 9.25 -11.46 -6.88
N ASN A 196 8.55 -12.52 -7.23
CA ASN A 196 8.28 -12.86 -8.61
C ASN A 196 7.17 -11.99 -9.17
N HIS A 197 7.55 -11.00 -10.00
CA HIS A 197 6.64 -10.00 -10.53
C HIS A 197 5.62 -10.54 -11.53
N GLU A 198 5.91 -11.62 -12.24
CA GLU A 198 4.95 -12.21 -13.18
C GLU A 198 3.80 -12.87 -12.42
N LYS A 199 4.11 -13.63 -11.37
CA LYS A 199 3.10 -14.23 -10.50
C LYS A 199 2.29 -13.18 -9.72
N SER A 200 2.89 -12.05 -9.37
CA SER A 200 2.19 -11.01 -8.60
C SER A 200 1.11 -10.29 -9.40
N LYS A 201 1.24 -10.18 -10.73
CA LYS A 201 0.20 -9.58 -11.59
C LYS A 201 -1.13 -10.35 -11.57
N GLU A 202 -1.09 -11.66 -11.35
CA GLU A 202 -2.30 -12.48 -11.25
C GLU A 202 -3.09 -12.23 -9.96
N LEU A 203 -2.45 -11.70 -8.92
CA LEU A 203 -3.08 -11.50 -7.61
C LEU A 203 -4.20 -10.45 -7.66
N GLU A 204 -4.05 -9.39 -8.45
CA GLU A 204 -5.04 -8.32 -8.58
C GLU A 204 -6.37 -8.85 -9.16
N ILE A 205 -6.29 -9.77 -10.10
CA ILE A 205 -7.47 -10.38 -10.74
C ILE A 205 -8.29 -11.18 -9.73
N LEU A 206 -7.63 -11.83 -8.76
CA LEU A 206 -8.30 -12.67 -7.77
C LEU A 206 -9.13 -11.89 -6.76
N THR A 207 -8.85 -10.61 -6.57
CA THR A 207 -9.54 -9.76 -5.60
C THR A 207 -10.73 -8.99 -6.17
N THR A 208 -10.94 -9.03 -7.47
CA THR A 208 -11.92 -8.18 -8.18
C THR A 208 -13.35 -8.30 -7.65
N ASN A 209 -13.74 -9.44 -7.07
CA ASN A 209 -15.07 -9.69 -6.51
C ASN A 209 -15.02 -10.13 -5.04
N SER A 210 -14.01 -9.71 -4.29
CA SER A 210 -13.83 -10.10 -2.90
C SER A 210 -13.75 -8.90 -1.97
N ASN A 211 -13.85 -9.16 -0.66
CA ASN A 211 -13.58 -8.17 0.40
C ASN A 211 -12.08 -8.09 0.74
N PHE A 212 -11.22 -8.72 -0.06
CA PHE A 212 -9.79 -8.62 0.06
C PHE A 212 -9.26 -7.54 -0.86
N TYR A 213 -8.28 -6.83 -0.36
CA TYR A 213 -7.49 -5.87 -1.08
C TYR A 213 -6.01 -6.30 -1.03
N ILE A 214 -5.35 -6.29 -2.18
CA ILE A 214 -3.93 -6.60 -2.27
C ILE A 214 -3.19 -5.36 -2.74
N ASP A 215 -2.12 -5.03 -2.03
CA ASP A 215 -1.16 -4.02 -2.41
C ASP A 215 0.23 -4.67 -2.48
N VAL A 216 0.87 -4.63 -3.67
CA VAL A 216 2.22 -5.18 -3.87
C VAL A 216 3.20 -4.02 -3.83
N LYS A 217 4.03 -3.91 -2.81
CA LYS A 217 5.04 -2.85 -2.64
C LYS A 217 6.44 -3.40 -2.95
N LYS A 218 7.20 -2.66 -3.74
CA LYS A 218 8.62 -2.93 -3.93
C LYS A 218 9.40 -2.06 -2.93
N ARG A 219 10.22 -2.69 -2.13
CA ARG A 219 11.18 -1.98 -1.25
C ARG A 219 12.49 -1.75 -1.96
#